data_c3bab7a29098fdbaf31005bd9a52db31
#
_entry.id   c3bab7a29098fdbaf31005bd9a52db31
#
_cell.length_a   1.000
_cell.length_b   1.000
_cell.length_c   1.000
_cell.angle_alpha   90.00
_cell.angle_beta   90.00
_cell.angle_gamma   90.00
#
_symmetry.space_group_name_H-M   'P 1'
#
loop_
_entity.id
_entity.type
_entity.pdbx_description
1 polymer ?
#
loop_
_entity_poly.entity_id
_entity_poly.type
_entity_poly.pdbx_seq_one_letter_code
_entity_poly.pdbx_strand_id
1 'polypeptide(L)'
;MALDYSTLKKVVNSNGPVARILILEVKGSTPRGSGTEMYVWADGIHGTIGGGNLEFQAIKSARRLSETGKTDIKSYPLGPQLGQCCGGFVKIVTEYYDEKDVANLKDKNLNVRSISDKTEASQPVKELVKKYSTGGISLDHTLSDGWLIEKVITEKASIWIWGAGHVGSAILSL
;
A
#
# COMPACT_ATOMS: atom_id res chain seq x y z
N MET A 1 0.69 -4.98 -5.55
CA MET A 1 -0.57 -4.30 -5.97
C MET A 1 -0.23 -2.84 -6.21
N ALA A 2 -0.75 -2.23 -7.25
CA ALA A 2 -0.58 -0.80 -7.53
C ALA A 2 -1.49 0.02 -6.60
N LEU A 3 -1.23 1.32 -6.45
CA LEU A 3 -2.08 2.24 -5.68
C LEU A 3 -3.43 2.40 -6.37
N ASP A 4 -4.49 2.02 -5.69
CA ASP A 4 -5.86 2.20 -6.16
C ASP A 4 -6.36 3.61 -5.83
N TYR A 5 -6.23 4.51 -6.81
CA TYR A 5 -6.67 5.89 -6.68
C TYR A 5 -8.15 6.02 -6.30
N SER A 6 -9.01 5.18 -6.88
CA SER A 6 -10.45 5.25 -6.65
C SER A 6 -10.80 4.90 -5.20
N THR A 7 -10.18 3.86 -4.66
CA THR A 7 -10.34 3.47 -3.24
C THR A 7 -9.77 4.53 -2.31
N LEU A 8 -8.53 4.99 -2.55
CA LEU A 8 -7.92 6.05 -1.73
C LEU A 8 -8.78 7.31 -1.71
N LYS A 9 -9.23 7.78 -2.87
CA LYS A 9 -10.11 8.95 -2.99
C LYS A 9 -11.41 8.77 -2.22
N LYS A 10 -12.06 7.61 -2.37
CA LYS A 10 -13.31 7.31 -1.65
C LYS A 10 -13.09 7.34 -0.14
N VAL A 11 -12.03 6.71 0.36
CA VAL A 11 -11.76 6.62 1.80
C VAL A 11 -11.45 8.01 2.37
N VAL A 12 -10.61 8.80 1.70
CA VAL A 12 -10.28 10.18 2.12
C VAL A 12 -11.52 11.08 2.10
N ASN A 13 -12.31 11.05 1.03
CA ASN A 13 -13.51 11.89 0.93
C ASN A 13 -14.56 11.55 1.99
N SER A 14 -14.66 10.29 2.42
CA SER A 14 -15.68 9.86 3.39
C SER A 14 -15.25 10.04 4.84
N ASN A 15 -13.94 10.02 5.14
CA ASN A 15 -13.43 9.94 6.51
C ASN A 15 -12.43 11.05 6.85
N GLY A 16 -12.17 11.96 5.92
CA GLY A 16 -11.06 12.93 6.05
C GLY A 16 -9.70 12.29 5.82
N PRO A 17 -8.62 12.92 6.30
CA PRO A 17 -7.27 12.42 6.13
C PRO A 17 -7.07 11.03 6.72
N VAL A 18 -6.32 10.17 6.01
CA VAL A 18 -6.09 8.77 6.39
C VAL A 18 -4.61 8.40 6.35
N ALA A 19 -4.22 7.46 7.18
CA ALA A 19 -2.94 6.77 7.06
C ALA A 19 -3.12 5.53 6.17
N ARG A 20 -2.33 5.42 5.12
CA ARG A 20 -2.21 4.22 4.28
C ARG A 20 -1.06 3.38 4.78
N ILE A 21 -1.31 2.13 5.10
CA ILE A 21 -0.32 1.12 5.46
C ILE A 21 -0.14 0.19 4.27
N LEU A 22 1.08 0.09 3.76
CA LEU A 22 1.42 -0.77 2.61
C LEU A 22 2.50 -1.77 3.00
N ILE A 23 2.30 -3.05 2.70
CA ILE A 23 3.35 -4.07 2.80
C ILE A 23 4.33 -3.89 1.63
N LEU A 24 5.55 -3.44 1.94
CA LEU A 24 6.63 -3.24 0.96
C LEU A 24 7.34 -4.54 0.61
N GLU A 25 7.69 -5.33 1.64
CA GLU A 25 8.54 -6.50 1.51
C GLU A 25 8.06 -7.59 2.46
N VAL A 26 8.13 -8.83 2.01
CA VAL A 26 7.87 -10.02 2.82
C VAL A 26 8.99 -11.04 2.65
N LYS A 27 9.31 -11.78 3.72
CA LYS A 27 10.24 -12.92 3.69
C LYS A 27 9.68 -14.06 4.50
N GLY A 28 9.82 -15.28 4.01
CA GLY A 28 9.28 -16.47 4.65
C GLY A 28 7.74 -16.51 4.63
N SER A 29 7.14 -17.18 5.61
CA SER A 29 5.68 -17.32 5.72
C SER A 29 5.07 -16.07 6.32
N THR A 30 4.13 -15.45 5.61
CA THR A 30 3.46 -14.21 6.02
C THR A 30 1.97 -14.29 5.73
N PRO A 31 1.10 -13.63 6.51
CA PRO A 31 -0.35 -13.69 6.32
C PRO A 31 -0.81 -13.04 5.00
N ARG A 32 -0.08 -12.05 4.51
CA ARG A 32 -0.35 -11.34 3.25
C ARG A 32 0.95 -11.05 2.51
N GLY A 33 0.84 -10.93 1.19
CA GLY A 33 1.97 -10.62 0.31
C GLY A 33 2.30 -9.12 0.23
N SER A 34 3.44 -8.84 -0.39
CA SER A 34 3.85 -7.48 -0.77
C SER A 34 2.80 -6.83 -1.68
N GLY A 35 2.58 -5.52 -1.50
CA GLY A 35 1.54 -4.75 -2.19
C GLY A 35 0.18 -4.76 -1.47
N THR A 36 -0.02 -5.59 -0.44
CA THR A 36 -1.25 -5.51 0.35
C THR A 36 -1.29 -4.20 1.14
N GLU A 37 -2.46 -3.57 1.15
CA GLU A 37 -2.65 -2.28 1.82
C GLU A 37 -3.91 -2.24 2.68
N MET A 38 -3.91 -1.32 3.63
CA MET A 38 -5.06 -0.93 4.42
C MET A 38 -5.02 0.56 4.72
N TYR A 39 -6.17 1.13 4.99
CA TYR A 39 -6.33 2.53 5.34
C TYR A 39 -6.83 2.64 6.77
N VAL A 40 -6.31 3.60 7.52
CA VAL A 40 -6.61 3.81 8.95
C VAL A 40 -6.92 5.29 9.18
N TRP A 41 -8.01 5.57 9.87
CA TRP A 41 -8.35 6.90 10.36
C TRP A 41 -8.72 6.84 11.84
N ALA A 42 -9.19 7.94 12.42
CA ALA A 42 -9.36 8.08 13.86
C ALA A 42 -10.16 6.93 14.49
N ASP A 43 -11.30 6.60 13.90
CA ASP A 43 -12.28 5.66 14.45
C ASP A 43 -12.55 4.44 13.57
N GLY A 44 -11.86 4.30 12.42
CA GLY A 44 -12.11 3.21 11.50
C GLY A 44 -10.88 2.73 10.72
N ILE A 45 -11.14 1.69 9.93
CA ILE A 45 -10.18 1.08 9.00
C ILE A 45 -10.89 0.63 7.73
N HIS A 46 -10.14 0.52 6.63
CA HIS A 46 -10.56 -0.13 5.40
C HIS A 46 -9.45 -1.04 4.89
N GLY A 47 -9.78 -2.28 4.53
CA GLY A 47 -8.80 -3.31 4.14
C GLY A 47 -8.15 -4.02 5.33
N THR A 48 -7.13 -4.83 5.07
CA THR A 48 -6.40 -5.61 6.08
C THR A 48 -5.02 -6.01 5.56
N ILE A 49 -4.03 -6.02 6.45
CA ILE A 49 -2.68 -6.55 6.19
C ILE A 49 -2.47 -7.97 6.77
N GLY A 50 -3.56 -8.65 7.15
CA GLY A 50 -3.53 -10.05 7.59
C GLY A 50 -3.97 -10.29 9.02
N GLY A 51 -4.42 -9.26 9.73
CA GLY A 51 -4.97 -9.37 11.08
C GLY A 51 -3.93 -9.60 12.18
N GLY A 52 -4.43 -9.96 13.35
CA GLY A 52 -3.60 -10.30 14.51
C GLY A 52 -2.78 -9.13 15.07
N ASN A 53 -1.70 -9.48 15.77
CA ASN A 53 -0.86 -8.49 16.46
C ASN A 53 -0.10 -7.57 15.52
N LEU A 54 0.29 -8.04 14.32
CA LEU A 54 0.91 -7.21 13.28
C LEU A 54 -0.01 -6.02 12.93
N GLU A 55 -1.24 -6.33 12.56
CA GLU A 55 -2.22 -5.32 12.17
C GLU A 55 -2.58 -4.38 13.33
N PHE A 56 -2.78 -4.93 14.53
CA PHE A 56 -3.05 -4.13 15.73
C PHE A 56 -1.93 -3.10 16.00
N GLN A 57 -0.66 -3.51 15.93
CA GLN A 57 0.47 -2.60 16.13
C GLN A 57 0.60 -1.59 15.00
N ALA A 58 0.35 -2.00 13.76
CA ALA A 58 0.37 -1.11 12.61
C ALA A 58 -0.71 -0.02 12.71
N ILE A 59 -1.94 -0.38 13.07
CA ILE A 59 -3.05 0.56 13.31
C ILE A 59 -2.70 1.55 14.41
N LYS A 60 -2.19 1.06 15.56
CA LYS A 60 -1.77 1.91 16.68
C LYS A 60 -0.68 2.90 16.29
N SER A 61 0.28 2.46 15.45
CA SER A 61 1.33 3.32 14.91
C SER A 61 0.77 4.35 13.95
N ALA A 62 -0.09 3.93 13.02
CA ALA A 62 -0.69 4.79 12.01
C ALA A 62 -1.51 5.93 12.64
N ARG A 63 -2.31 5.64 13.66
CA ARG A 63 -3.07 6.67 14.38
C ARG A 63 -2.21 7.72 15.06
N ARG A 64 -1.03 7.34 15.56
CA ARG A 64 -0.06 8.30 16.12
C ARG A 64 0.63 9.14 15.04
N LEU A 65 0.87 8.56 13.87
CA LEU A 65 1.49 9.26 12.75
C LEU A 65 0.54 10.28 12.11
N SER A 66 -0.77 10.07 12.17
CA SER A 66 -1.75 11.02 11.67
C SER A 66 -1.64 12.40 12.32
N GLU A 67 -1.13 12.47 13.55
CA GLU A 67 -0.86 13.72 14.26
C GLU A 67 0.35 14.48 13.73
N THR A 68 1.29 13.78 13.07
CA THR A 68 2.58 14.35 12.63
C THR A 68 2.68 14.51 11.11
N GLY A 69 1.81 13.85 10.34
CA GLY A 69 1.84 13.83 8.88
C GLY A 69 3.10 13.20 8.26
N LYS A 70 3.89 12.47 9.06
CA LYS A 70 5.17 11.89 8.61
C LYS A 70 4.98 10.49 8.04
N THR A 71 5.88 10.13 7.12
CA THR A 71 6.05 8.73 6.66
C THR A 71 6.85 7.95 7.69
N ASP A 72 6.46 6.70 7.95
CA ASP A 72 7.17 5.78 8.85
C ASP A 72 7.38 4.43 8.17
N ILE A 73 8.57 3.85 8.34
CA ILE A 73 8.91 2.53 7.82
C ILE A 73 9.25 1.63 8.99
N LYS A 74 8.52 0.53 9.12
CA LYS A 74 8.75 -0.46 10.17
C LYS A 74 8.92 -1.86 9.64
N SER A 75 9.80 -2.60 10.33
CA SER A 75 10.06 -4.01 10.11
C SER A 75 9.51 -4.83 11.25
N TYR A 76 8.75 -5.87 10.90
CA TYR A 76 8.11 -6.76 11.86
C TYR A 76 8.57 -8.20 11.63
N PRO A 77 9.45 -8.75 12.49
CA PRO A 77 9.71 -10.18 12.50
C PRO A 77 8.49 -10.90 13.08
N LEU A 78 7.86 -11.75 12.28
CA LEU A 78 6.64 -12.50 12.65
C LEU A 78 7.02 -13.79 13.41
N GLY A 79 7.59 -13.64 14.59
CA GLY A 79 7.99 -14.75 15.43
C GLY A 79 7.20 -14.79 16.74
N PRO A 80 7.65 -15.63 17.70
CA PRO A 80 7.02 -15.75 19.01
C PRO A 80 6.85 -14.43 19.75
N GLN A 81 7.72 -13.46 19.52
CA GLN A 81 7.64 -12.11 20.12
C GLN A 81 6.39 -11.33 19.69
N LEU A 82 5.84 -11.62 18.52
CA LEU A 82 4.56 -11.05 18.05
C LEU A 82 3.37 -11.99 18.29
N GLY A 83 3.60 -13.15 18.93
CA GLY A 83 2.55 -14.13 19.16
C GLY A 83 1.99 -14.74 17.87
N GLN A 84 2.79 -14.71 16.78
CA GLN A 84 2.39 -15.26 15.48
C GLN A 84 3.20 -16.52 15.16
N CYS A 85 2.51 -17.53 14.61
CA CYS A 85 3.11 -18.82 14.25
C CYS A 85 3.83 -18.79 12.89
N CYS A 86 3.74 -17.70 12.13
CA CYS A 86 4.18 -17.65 10.74
C CYS A 86 5.69 -17.60 10.55
N GLY A 87 6.47 -17.09 11.52
CA GLY A 87 7.94 -17.08 11.49
C GLY A 87 8.59 -16.25 10.37
N GLY A 88 7.80 -15.49 9.60
CA GLY A 88 8.28 -14.66 8.50
C GLY A 88 8.71 -13.26 8.93
N PHE A 89 8.87 -12.38 7.94
CA PHE A 89 9.24 -10.99 8.11
C PHE A 89 8.39 -10.13 7.19
N VAL A 90 7.92 -9.00 7.69
CA VAL A 90 7.16 -8.00 6.93
C VAL A 90 7.77 -6.62 7.16
N LYS A 91 8.02 -5.90 6.07
CA LYS A 91 8.36 -4.48 6.10
C LYS A 91 7.17 -3.69 5.59
N ILE A 92 6.72 -2.74 6.37
CA ILE A 92 5.60 -1.86 6.00
C ILE A 92 6.05 -0.40 5.93
N VAL A 93 5.40 0.35 5.05
CA VAL A 93 5.41 1.81 5.10
C VAL A 93 4.03 2.30 5.51
N THR A 94 4.01 3.33 6.34
CA THR A 94 2.79 4.06 6.71
C THR A 94 2.94 5.49 6.20
N GLU A 95 2.00 5.92 5.38
CA GLU A 95 1.99 7.24 4.74
C GLU A 95 0.65 7.92 5.02
N TYR A 96 0.68 9.22 5.12
CA TYR A 96 -0.52 10.02 5.38
C TYR A 96 -1.00 10.65 4.07
N TYR A 97 -2.32 10.64 3.84
CA TYR A 97 -2.96 11.20 2.66
C TYR A 97 -4.13 12.08 3.06
N ASP A 98 -4.15 13.30 2.56
CA ASP A 98 -5.27 14.23 2.64
C ASP A 98 -5.91 14.46 1.26
N GLU A 99 -6.89 15.35 1.17
CA GLU A 99 -7.56 15.71 -0.09
C GLU A 99 -6.60 16.31 -1.12
N LYS A 100 -5.56 17.05 -0.67
CA LYS A 100 -4.56 17.66 -1.55
C LYS A 100 -3.66 16.60 -2.16
N ASP A 101 -3.26 15.62 -1.36
CA ASP A 101 -2.46 14.49 -1.83
C ASP A 101 -3.21 13.66 -2.85
N VAL A 102 -4.49 13.39 -2.59
CA VAL A 102 -5.37 12.71 -3.54
C VAL A 102 -5.53 13.50 -4.83
N ALA A 103 -5.74 14.81 -4.74
CA ALA A 103 -5.85 15.67 -5.92
C ALA A 103 -4.55 15.66 -6.75
N ASN A 104 -3.39 15.64 -6.10
CA ASN A 104 -2.09 15.55 -6.75
C ASN A 104 -1.82 14.21 -7.46
N LEU A 105 -2.56 13.15 -7.11
CA LEU A 105 -2.46 11.83 -7.77
C LEU A 105 -3.36 11.70 -8.98
N LYS A 106 -4.33 12.61 -9.13
CA LYS A 106 -5.25 12.62 -10.27
C LYS A 106 -4.45 12.68 -11.58
N ASP A 107 -4.83 11.88 -12.54
CA ASP A 107 -4.22 11.80 -13.88
C ASP A 107 -2.74 11.35 -13.89
N LYS A 108 -2.19 10.88 -12.77
CA LYS A 108 -0.86 10.29 -12.72
C LYS A 108 -0.92 8.78 -12.92
N ASN A 109 0.01 8.27 -13.74
CA ASN A 109 0.24 6.84 -13.91
C ASN A 109 1.24 6.28 -12.88
N LEU A 110 2.05 7.17 -12.28
CA LEU A 110 3.06 6.82 -11.29
C LEU A 110 3.00 7.78 -10.11
N ASN A 111 3.14 7.24 -8.92
CA ASN A 111 3.44 7.97 -7.70
C ASN A 111 4.89 7.69 -7.30
N VAL A 112 5.73 8.71 -7.42
CA VAL A 112 7.17 8.65 -7.11
C VAL A 112 7.45 9.57 -5.95
N ARG A 113 7.93 9.02 -4.83
CA ARG A 113 8.14 9.82 -3.62
C ARG A 113 9.27 9.27 -2.75
N SER A 114 9.95 10.17 -2.06
CA SER A 114 10.87 9.78 -1.00
C SER A 114 10.10 9.30 0.22
N ILE A 115 10.48 8.13 0.73
CA ILE A 115 10.00 7.60 2.02
C ILE A 115 11.14 7.59 3.05
N SER A 116 12.18 8.34 2.74
CA SER A 116 13.32 8.67 3.59
C SER A 116 13.54 10.18 3.53
N ASP A 117 14.45 10.71 4.31
CA ASP A 117 14.74 12.16 4.32
C ASP A 117 15.54 12.65 3.09
N LYS A 118 15.56 11.85 1.98
CA LYS A 118 16.27 12.21 0.76
C LYS A 118 15.46 13.21 -0.06
N THR A 119 16.11 14.31 -0.45
CA THR A 119 15.49 15.38 -1.25
C THR A 119 15.63 15.17 -2.76
N GLU A 120 16.64 14.40 -3.21
CA GLU A 120 16.89 14.14 -4.61
C GLU A 120 16.93 12.65 -4.93
N ALA A 121 16.32 12.29 -6.05
CA ALA A 121 16.34 10.94 -6.56
C ALA A 121 17.72 10.62 -7.17
N SER A 122 18.31 9.49 -6.76
CA SER A 122 19.56 8.98 -7.33
C SER A 122 19.38 8.54 -8.80
N GLN A 123 20.50 8.38 -9.53
CA GLN A 123 20.46 7.93 -10.91
C GLN A 123 19.72 6.60 -11.11
N PRO A 124 19.92 5.56 -10.27
CA PRO A 124 19.13 4.33 -10.35
C PRO A 124 17.62 4.55 -10.23
N VAL A 125 17.19 5.45 -9.34
CA VAL A 125 15.76 5.80 -9.19
C VAL A 125 15.22 6.44 -10.46
N LYS A 126 15.94 7.40 -11.05
CA LYS A 126 15.55 8.08 -12.30
C LYS A 126 15.43 7.07 -13.46
N GLU A 127 16.34 6.12 -13.56
CA GLU A 127 16.28 5.05 -14.57
C GLU A 127 15.08 4.12 -14.37
N LEU A 128 14.78 3.75 -13.13
CA LEU A 128 13.58 2.97 -12.79
C LEU A 128 12.31 3.72 -13.19
N VAL A 129 12.18 4.99 -12.83
CA VAL A 129 11.03 5.82 -13.23
C VAL A 129 10.86 5.84 -14.76
N LYS A 130 11.96 6.02 -15.51
CA LYS A 130 11.94 5.96 -16.97
C LYS A 130 11.45 4.59 -17.48
N LYS A 131 11.96 3.49 -16.93
CA LYS A 131 11.51 2.12 -17.30
C LYS A 131 10.03 1.89 -17.02
N TYR A 132 9.52 2.38 -15.89
CA TYR A 132 8.09 2.32 -15.58
C TYR A 132 7.26 3.11 -16.59
N SER A 133 7.69 4.34 -16.93
CA SER A 133 6.97 5.21 -17.86
C SER A 133 6.92 4.65 -19.29
N THR A 134 7.92 3.86 -19.68
CA THR A 134 7.99 3.23 -21.02
C THR A 134 7.37 1.82 -21.07
N GLY A 135 6.75 1.35 -19.98
CA GLY A 135 6.16 0.01 -19.90
C GLY A 135 7.18 -1.13 -19.79
N GLY A 136 8.47 -0.82 -19.60
CA GLY A 136 9.54 -1.81 -19.50
C GLY A 136 9.58 -2.61 -18.19
N ILE A 137 8.73 -2.25 -17.21
CA ILE A 137 8.61 -2.96 -15.93
C ILE A 137 7.16 -3.24 -15.63
N SER A 138 6.87 -4.48 -15.25
CA SER A 138 5.51 -4.94 -14.89
C SER A 138 5.23 -4.94 -13.39
N LEU A 139 6.15 -4.46 -12.56
CA LEU A 139 5.95 -4.40 -11.10
C LEU A 139 4.95 -3.30 -10.73
N ASP A 140 4.13 -3.57 -9.74
CA ASP A 140 3.14 -2.61 -9.24
C ASP A 140 3.78 -1.54 -8.36
N HIS A 141 4.83 -1.89 -7.60
CA HIS A 141 5.63 -0.97 -6.79
C HIS A 141 7.08 -1.44 -6.67
N THR A 142 7.97 -0.51 -6.42
CA THR A 142 9.41 -0.77 -6.19
C THR A 142 9.96 0.23 -5.17
N LEU A 143 10.70 -0.30 -4.21
CA LEU A 143 11.51 0.50 -3.29
C LEU A 143 12.96 0.51 -3.77
N SER A 144 13.50 1.68 -4.04
CA SER A 144 14.88 1.86 -4.45
C SER A 144 15.48 3.09 -3.80
N ASP A 145 16.60 2.92 -3.11
CA ASP A 145 17.37 4.01 -2.50
C ASP A 145 16.54 5.00 -1.65
N GLY A 146 15.55 4.47 -0.91
CA GLY A 146 14.65 5.26 -0.07
C GLY A 146 13.52 5.97 -0.84
N TRP A 147 13.36 5.66 -2.13
CA TRP A 147 12.27 6.12 -2.96
C TRP A 147 11.28 5.00 -3.26
N LEU A 148 10.01 5.26 -3.07
CA LEU A 148 8.93 4.37 -3.44
C LEU A 148 8.35 4.84 -4.78
N ILE A 149 8.42 3.95 -5.77
CA ILE A 149 7.84 4.12 -7.10
C ILE A 149 6.67 3.16 -7.18
N GLU A 150 5.50 3.66 -7.49
CA GLU A 150 4.27 2.88 -7.45
C GLU A 150 3.36 3.26 -8.62
N LYS A 151 2.82 2.26 -9.32
CA LYS A 151 1.79 2.50 -10.32
C LYS A 151 0.53 3.03 -9.65
N VAL A 152 -0.13 3.97 -10.31
CA VAL A 152 -1.45 4.48 -9.91
C VAL A 152 -2.48 3.92 -10.87
N ILE A 153 -3.49 3.23 -10.33
CA ILE A 153 -4.63 2.73 -11.09
C ILE A 153 -5.80 3.69 -10.84
N THR A 154 -6.20 4.39 -11.87
CA THR A 154 -7.34 5.32 -11.84
C THR A 154 -8.63 4.67 -12.29
N GLU A 155 -8.53 3.66 -13.15
CA GLU A 155 -9.67 2.94 -13.71
C GLU A 155 -9.54 1.45 -13.44
N LYS A 156 -10.62 0.84 -12.96
CA LYS A 156 -10.75 -0.61 -12.83
C LYS A 156 -11.58 -1.14 -13.99
N ALA A 157 -11.10 -2.21 -14.60
CA ALA A 157 -11.91 -2.95 -15.57
C ALA A 157 -13.11 -3.57 -14.85
N SER A 158 -14.32 -3.35 -15.37
CA SER A 158 -15.50 -4.03 -14.89
C SER A 158 -15.59 -5.40 -15.55
N ILE A 159 -15.74 -6.45 -14.75
CA ILE A 159 -15.99 -7.81 -15.23
C ILE A 159 -17.47 -8.11 -14.97
N TRP A 160 -18.17 -8.47 -16.03
CA TRP A 160 -19.55 -8.94 -15.96
C TRP A 160 -19.57 -10.46 -16.03
N ILE A 161 -20.14 -11.12 -15.03
CA ILE A 161 -20.25 -12.57 -14.97
C ILE A 161 -21.71 -12.94 -15.22
N TRP A 162 -21.97 -13.66 -16.32
CA TRP A 162 -23.27 -14.16 -16.66
C TRP A 162 -23.38 -15.62 -16.26
N GLY A 163 -24.27 -15.89 -15.30
CA GLY A 163 -24.54 -17.24 -14.79
C GLY A 163 -23.99 -17.46 -13.36
N ALA A 164 -24.70 -18.34 -12.63
CA ALA A 164 -24.40 -18.68 -11.24
C ALA A 164 -23.71 -20.05 -11.08
N GLY A 165 -23.00 -20.52 -12.09
CA GLY A 165 -22.29 -21.82 -12.07
C GLY A 165 -21.01 -21.75 -11.24
N HIS A 166 -20.38 -22.92 -11.00
CA HIS A 166 -19.18 -23.04 -10.16
C HIS A 166 -18.04 -22.11 -10.58
N VAL A 167 -17.82 -21.90 -11.88
CA VAL A 167 -16.77 -21.00 -12.40
C VAL A 167 -17.07 -19.54 -12.04
N GLY A 168 -18.30 -19.07 -12.23
CA GLY A 168 -18.72 -17.73 -11.88
C GLY A 168 -18.57 -17.45 -10.39
N SER A 169 -18.99 -18.40 -9.54
CA SER A 169 -18.83 -18.32 -8.09
C SER A 169 -17.36 -18.29 -7.66
N ALA A 170 -16.49 -19.07 -8.30
CA ALA A 170 -15.05 -19.07 -8.02
C ALA A 170 -14.39 -17.73 -8.41
N ILE A 171 -14.78 -17.10 -9.50
CA ILE A 171 -14.26 -15.79 -9.92
C ILE A 171 -14.71 -14.68 -8.97
N LEU A 172 -15.93 -14.75 -8.43
CA LEU A 172 -16.45 -13.77 -7.46
C LEU A 172 -15.77 -13.85 -6.09
N SER A 173 -15.09 -14.95 -5.78
CA SER A 173 -14.36 -15.17 -4.53
C SER A 173 -12.87 -14.78 -4.60
N LEU A 174 -12.39 -14.30 -5.75
CA LEU A 174 -11.05 -13.73 -5.93
C LEU A 174 -10.99 -12.26 -5.53
#